data_90d0128957c79617bcfad631635fff4f
#
_entry.id   90d0128957c79617bcfad631635fff4f
#
_cell.length_a   1.000
_cell.length_b   1.000
_cell.length_c   1.000
_cell.angle_alpha   90.00
_cell.angle_beta   90.00
_cell.angle_gamma   90.00
#
_symmetry.space_group_name_H-M   'P 1'
#
loop_
_entity.id
_entity.type
_entity.pdbx_description
1 polymer ?
#
loop_
_entity_poly.entity_id
_entity_poly.type
_entity_poly.pdbx_seq_one_letter_code
_entity_poly.pdbx_strand_id
1 'polypeptide(L)'
;MSFKRFWTMFKARNREFFRDHAAFGWNFLFPFLIVAGFGVIFGAKTHTEYKIGLFPHETVMVTPAETRVPDGLRKVRYIKLIGIPTKAQGLDKLKHHKIDFLLKLGNPPYEYYVSDASPKGYAIEQMFKASLIPPDFKIGAQKKEIQGTAIRYLDWLFPGILAMNMMFSALWGVGYVVVRYRKNGVLKRLKVTPLNAFEYLTAQALSRIFLLMFTLVVVWLGCDFIFSFTVLGSYVDLMLIFFLGSTSLTALGLVLASRGTSEEFTTGVLNFISWPMMFLSEVWFSLEGAPQWVKAAARIFPLTHILTAVRKIMHDGAGLMDVSVEITILALMTLAFLGLGGLMFSWNK
;
A
#
# COMPACT_ATOMS: atom_id res chain seq x y z
N MET A 1 -22.62 -33.44 1.21
CA MET A 1 -21.19 -33.20 0.84
C MET A 1 -20.35 -34.38 1.30
N SER A 2 -19.60 -35.01 0.36
CA SER A 2 -18.68 -36.12 0.75
C SER A 2 -17.31 -35.51 1.06
N PHE A 3 -16.87 -35.64 2.33
CA PHE A 3 -15.58 -35.13 2.77
C PHE A 3 -14.39 -35.67 1.95
N LYS A 4 -14.45 -36.96 1.53
CA LYS A 4 -13.43 -37.59 0.69
C LYS A 4 -13.28 -36.88 -0.67
N ARG A 5 -14.40 -36.56 -1.34
CA ARG A 5 -14.41 -35.87 -2.66
C ARG A 5 -13.88 -34.43 -2.53
N PHE A 6 -14.40 -33.72 -1.53
CA PHE A 6 -13.92 -32.37 -1.20
C PHE A 6 -12.40 -32.36 -0.95
N TRP A 7 -11.91 -33.25 -0.07
CA TRP A 7 -10.50 -33.30 0.30
C TRP A 7 -9.59 -33.66 -0.88
N THR A 8 -10.05 -34.56 -1.76
CA THR A 8 -9.32 -34.92 -2.98
C THR A 8 -9.16 -33.70 -3.90
N MET A 9 -10.25 -32.94 -4.10
CA MET A 9 -10.23 -31.74 -4.92
C MET A 9 -9.35 -30.64 -4.31
N PHE A 10 -9.47 -30.41 -3.01
CA PHE A 10 -8.61 -29.49 -2.25
C PHE A 10 -7.12 -29.82 -2.42
N LYS A 11 -6.73 -31.09 -2.22
CA LYS A 11 -5.34 -31.51 -2.43
C LYS A 11 -4.87 -31.34 -3.88
N ALA A 12 -5.72 -31.65 -4.86
CA ALA A 12 -5.38 -31.51 -6.27
C ALA A 12 -5.07 -30.03 -6.62
N ARG A 13 -5.88 -29.12 -6.12
CA ARG A 13 -5.69 -27.66 -6.32
C ARG A 13 -4.41 -27.14 -5.68
N ASN A 14 -4.13 -27.55 -4.45
CA ASN A 14 -2.89 -27.13 -3.78
C ASN A 14 -1.66 -27.72 -4.49
N ARG A 15 -1.70 -28.99 -4.92
CA ARG A 15 -0.60 -29.60 -5.68
C ARG A 15 -0.36 -28.90 -7.03
N GLU A 16 -1.40 -28.46 -7.71
CA GLU A 16 -1.28 -27.70 -8.95
C GLU A 16 -0.50 -26.39 -8.71
N PHE A 17 -0.84 -25.64 -7.67
CA PHE A 17 -0.14 -24.40 -7.32
C PHE A 17 1.36 -24.64 -6.98
N PHE A 18 1.67 -25.63 -6.13
CA PHE A 18 3.05 -25.90 -5.74
C PHE A 18 3.91 -26.50 -6.88
N ARG A 19 3.28 -27.08 -7.90
CA ARG A 19 3.97 -27.60 -9.10
C ARG A 19 4.18 -26.53 -10.17
N ASP A 20 3.44 -25.45 -10.14
CA ASP A 20 3.63 -24.30 -11.02
C ASP A 20 4.72 -23.38 -10.42
N HIS A 21 5.99 -23.70 -10.73
CA HIS A 21 7.15 -22.99 -10.20
C HIS A 21 7.13 -21.48 -10.56
N ALA A 22 6.57 -21.12 -11.72
CA ALA A 22 6.47 -19.73 -12.13
C ALA A 22 5.43 -18.97 -11.30
N ALA A 23 4.23 -19.53 -11.16
CA ALA A 23 3.19 -18.93 -10.31
C ALA A 23 3.62 -18.89 -8.84
N PHE A 24 4.23 -19.97 -8.34
CA PHE A 24 4.77 -20.03 -6.98
C PHE A 24 5.84 -18.95 -6.78
N GLY A 25 6.87 -18.93 -7.61
CA GLY A 25 7.97 -17.97 -7.49
C GLY A 25 7.47 -16.52 -7.55
N TRP A 26 6.58 -16.20 -8.50
CA TRP A 26 6.07 -14.85 -8.66
C TRP A 26 5.21 -14.36 -7.48
N ASN A 27 4.38 -15.22 -6.89
CA ASN A 27 3.58 -14.88 -5.72
C ASN A 27 4.41 -14.50 -4.48
N PHE A 28 5.62 -15.04 -4.34
CA PHE A 28 6.52 -14.72 -3.24
C PHE A 28 7.51 -13.62 -3.62
N LEU A 29 8.16 -13.74 -4.78
CA LEU A 29 9.22 -12.83 -5.18
C LEU A 29 8.72 -11.39 -5.40
N PHE A 30 7.54 -11.23 -6.01
CA PHE A 30 7.01 -9.91 -6.35
C PHE A 30 6.81 -8.99 -5.14
N PRO A 31 6.12 -9.40 -4.05
CA PRO A 31 6.02 -8.58 -2.84
C PRO A 31 7.39 -8.24 -2.24
N PHE A 32 8.30 -9.20 -2.18
CA PHE A 32 9.66 -8.94 -1.69
C PHE A 32 10.40 -7.90 -2.51
N LEU A 33 10.34 -7.98 -3.84
CA LEU A 33 10.99 -7.01 -4.71
C LEU A 33 10.42 -5.61 -4.53
N ILE A 34 9.10 -5.49 -4.39
CA ILE A 34 8.46 -4.20 -4.15
C ILE A 34 8.89 -3.65 -2.79
N VAL A 35 8.76 -4.43 -1.71
CA VAL A 35 9.14 -3.98 -0.36
C VAL A 35 10.63 -3.62 -0.31
N ALA A 36 11.50 -4.43 -0.92
CA ALA A 36 12.94 -4.14 -0.99
C ALA A 36 13.23 -2.86 -1.80
N GLY A 37 12.59 -2.68 -2.95
CA GLY A 37 12.74 -1.48 -3.76
C GLY A 37 12.33 -0.21 -3.03
N PHE A 38 11.17 -0.22 -2.40
CA PHE A 38 10.71 0.91 -1.57
C PHE A 38 11.56 1.06 -0.31
N GLY A 39 12.02 -0.04 0.29
CA GLY A 39 12.93 -0.03 1.43
C GLY A 39 14.25 0.68 1.13
N VAL A 40 14.84 0.42 -0.02
CA VAL A 40 16.07 1.10 -0.47
C VAL A 40 15.81 2.58 -0.75
N ILE A 41 14.68 2.93 -1.40
CA ILE A 41 14.38 4.31 -1.80
C ILE A 41 13.93 5.15 -0.60
N PHE A 42 13.09 4.62 0.28
CA PHE A 42 12.42 5.35 1.35
C PHE A 42 12.81 4.91 2.76
N GLY A 43 13.51 3.78 2.93
CA GLY A 43 13.83 3.20 4.24
C GLY A 43 14.75 4.06 5.11
N ALA A 44 15.58 4.90 4.49
CA ALA A 44 16.51 5.80 5.21
C ALA A 44 15.90 7.17 5.53
N LYS A 45 14.71 7.53 5.03
CA LYS A 45 14.13 8.87 5.16
C LYS A 45 12.85 8.84 5.97
N THR A 46 12.99 9.05 7.26
CA THR A 46 11.86 9.20 8.20
C THR A 46 11.20 10.58 8.10
N HIS A 47 11.89 11.57 7.52
CA HIS A 47 11.44 12.96 7.51
C HIS A 47 11.67 13.63 6.16
N THR A 48 10.75 14.51 5.78
CA THR A 48 10.92 15.38 4.62
C THR A 48 12.05 16.36 4.87
N GLU A 49 13.19 16.20 4.20
CA GLU A 49 14.29 17.17 4.28
C GLU A 49 14.03 18.34 3.31
N TYR A 50 14.19 19.55 3.82
CA TYR A 50 14.21 20.78 3.05
C TYR A 50 15.65 21.10 2.62
N LYS A 51 15.90 21.26 1.34
CA LYS A 51 17.24 21.49 0.81
C LYS A 51 17.47 22.97 0.56
N ILE A 52 18.36 23.58 1.34
CA ILE A 52 18.75 24.98 1.18
C ILE A 52 20.13 25.06 0.53
N GLY A 53 20.21 25.65 -0.65
CA GLY A 53 21.45 25.97 -1.32
C GLY A 53 22.06 27.26 -0.72
N LEU A 54 23.34 27.23 -0.41
CA LEU A 54 24.11 28.38 0.08
C LEU A 54 25.18 28.74 -0.92
N PHE A 55 25.25 30.03 -1.35
CA PHE A 55 26.29 30.49 -2.26
C PHE A 55 26.86 31.84 -1.81
N PRO A 56 28.09 32.20 -2.15
CA PRO A 56 29.14 31.35 -2.72
C PRO A 56 29.74 30.41 -1.64
N HIS A 57 29.76 29.10 -1.91
CA HIS A 57 30.38 28.13 -1.01
C HIS A 57 30.89 26.90 -1.79
N GLU A 58 32.17 26.56 -1.65
CA GLU A 58 32.80 25.50 -2.43
C GLU A 58 32.53 24.09 -1.90
N THR A 59 32.31 23.94 -0.60
CA THR A 59 32.12 22.64 0.03
C THR A 59 30.66 22.18 -0.12
N VAL A 60 30.44 20.96 -0.64
CA VAL A 60 29.10 20.42 -0.96
C VAL A 60 28.26 20.15 0.31
N MET A 61 28.87 19.69 1.39
CA MET A 61 28.20 19.52 2.68
C MET A 61 28.64 20.62 3.64
N VAL A 62 27.69 21.40 4.10
CA VAL A 62 27.95 22.55 4.96
C VAL A 62 27.37 22.26 6.34
N THR A 63 28.22 22.34 7.37
CA THR A 63 27.74 22.27 8.75
C THR A 63 27.17 23.63 9.17
N PRO A 64 26.03 23.65 9.90
CA PRO A 64 25.41 24.92 10.32
C PRO A 64 26.32 25.85 11.10
N ALA A 65 27.38 25.33 11.75
CA ALA A 65 28.32 26.09 12.54
C ALA A 65 29.31 26.92 11.70
N GLU A 66 29.56 26.52 10.45
CA GLU A 66 30.61 27.09 9.59
C GLU A 66 30.13 28.26 8.71
N THR A 67 28.83 28.56 8.74
CA THR A 67 28.22 29.51 7.80
C THR A 67 27.53 30.68 8.50
N ARG A 68 27.59 31.88 7.87
CA ARG A 68 26.83 33.07 8.28
C ARG A 68 25.35 32.95 7.90
N VAL A 69 24.69 31.90 8.38
CA VAL A 69 23.25 31.68 8.25
C VAL A 69 22.56 32.22 9.50
N PRO A 70 21.38 32.84 9.42
CA PRO A 70 20.63 33.33 10.57
C PRO A 70 20.45 32.23 11.63
N ASP A 71 20.71 32.58 12.93
CA ASP A 71 20.66 31.61 14.03
C ASP A 71 19.28 30.94 14.17
N GLY A 72 18.21 31.65 13.86
CA GLY A 72 16.85 31.09 13.81
C GLY A 72 16.71 29.97 12.80
N LEU A 73 17.34 30.11 11.62
CA LEU A 73 17.28 29.06 10.58
C LEU A 73 18.13 27.82 10.94
N ARG A 74 19.22 28.00 11.68
CA ARG A 74 20.07 26.88 12.19
C ARG A 74 19.31 25.96 13.13
N LYS A 75 18.35 26.48 13.88
CA LYS A 75 17.54 25.73 14.86
C LYS A 75 16.37 24.98 14.24
N VAL A 76 16.05 25.23 12.95
CA VAL A 76 14.95 24.56 12.27
C VAL A 76 15.34 23.11 11.97
N ARG A 77 14.52 22.17 12.43
CA ARG A 77 14.71 20.74 12.15
C ARG A 77 14.42 20.42 10.68
N TYR A 78 15.04 19.36 10.18
CA TYR A 78 14.81 18.81 8.82
C TYR A 78 15.31 19.69 7.66
N ILE A 79 16.25 20.61 7.91
CA ILE A 79 16.93 21.39 6.89
C ILE A 79 18.28 20.77 6.58
N LYS A 80 18.56 20.58 5.28
CA LYS A 80 19.87 20.18 4.76
C LYS A 80 20.50 21.34 4.02
N LEU A 81 21.66 21.77 4.46
CA LEU A 81 22.42 22.85 3.84
C LEU A 81 23.36 22.26 2.77
N ILE A 82 23.33 22.85 1.57
CA ILE A 82 24.13 22.42 0.41
C ILE A 82 24.91 23.60 -0.09
N GLY A 83 26.25 23.53 -0.05
CA GLY A 83 27.10 24.55 -0.63
C GLY A 83 27.06 24.54 -2.15
N ILE A 84 27.06 25.73 -2.73
CA ILE A 84 27.00 25.95 -4.18
C ILE A 84 28.04 27.02 -4.54
N PRO A 85 28.98 26.74 -5.45
CA PRO A 85 30.06 27.68 -5.78
C PRO A 85 29.56 28.99 -6.40
N THR A 86 28.57 28.91 -7.30
CA THR A 86 28.13 30.07 -8.09
C THR A 86 26.61 30.26 -8.06
N LYS A 87 26.16 31.52 -8.18
CA LYS A 87 24.75 31.88 -8.33
C LYS A 87 24.09 31.16 -9.50
N ALA A 88 24.75 31.06 -10.66
CA ALA A 88 24.20 30.46 -11.86
C ALA A 88 23.87 28.98 -11.64
N GLN A 89 24.77 28.22 -11.01
CA GLN A 89 24.52 26.80 -10.64
C GLN A 89 23.41 26.68 -9.61
N GLY A 90 23.30 27.60 -8.65
CA GLY A 90 22.24 27.63 -7.66
C GLY A 90 20.86 27.83 -8.31
N LEU A 91 20.74 28.79 -9.22
CA LEU A 91 19.52 29.04 -9.94
C LEU A 91 19.11 27.88 -10.87
N ASP A 92 20.08 27.22 -11.51
CA ASP A 92 19.80 26.02 -12.30
C ASP A 92 19.25 24.89 -11.44
N LYS A 93 19.89 24.60 -10.28
CA LYS A 93 19.39 23.60 -9.34
C LYS A 93 18.01 23.93 -8.77
N LEU A 94 17.72 25.22 -8.55
CA LEU A 94 16.43 25.68 -8.07
C LEU A 94 15.33 25.48 -9.11
N LYS A 95 15.59 25.85 -10.38
CA LYS A 95 14.67 25.63 -11.51
C LYS A 95 14.31 24.15 -11.72
N HIS A 96 15.25 23.25 -11.48
CA HIS A 96 15.06 21.80 -11.62
C HIS A 96 14.64 21.10 -10.31
N HIS A 97 14.19 21.87 -9.30
CA HIS A 97 13.73 21.37 -7.99
C HIS A 97 14.74 20.42 -7.28
N LYS A 98 16.05 20.59 -7.57
CA LYS A 98 17.13 19.84 -6.89
C LYS A 98 17.43 20.44 -5.51
N ILE A 99 17.13 21.72 -5.32
CA ILE A 99 17.08 22.46 -4.05
C ILE A 99 15.75 23.20 -3.97
N ASP A 100 15.31 23.50 -2.75
CA ASP A 100 13.99 24.10 -2.50
C ASP A 100 14.11 25.62 -2.24
N PHE A 101 15.31 26.08 -1.83
CA PHE A 101 15.60 27.47 -1.49
C PHE A 101 17.08 27.76 -1.76
N LEU A 102 17.41 28.98 -2.21
CA LEU A 102 18.78 29.40 -2.46
C LEU A 102 19.05 30.69 -1.71
N LEU A 103 20.02 30.67 -0.81
CA LEU A 103 20.42 31.80 0.04
C LEU A 103 21.83 32.25 -0.30
N LYS A 104 22.01 33.56 -0.48
CA LYS A 104 23.33 34.19 -0.59
C LYS A 104 23.90 34.38 0.80
N LEU A 105 25.12 33.87 1.01
CA LEU A 105 25.85 34.07 2.24
C LEU A 105 26.32 35.52 2.36
N GLY A 106 26.02 36.16 3.50
CA GLY A 106 26.41 37.55 3.73
C GLY A 106 25.76 38.13 4.97
N ASN A 107 25.89 39.46 5.10
CA ASN A 107 25.22 40.23 6.16
C ASN A 107 23.86 40.77 5.65
N PRO A 108 22.91 41.06 6.55
CA PRO A 108 21.65 41.70 6.17
C PRO A 108 21.88 42.99 5.37
N PRO A 109 21.00 43.28 4.35
CA PRO A 109 19.83 42.52 3.98
C PRO A 109 20.19 41.25 3.21
N TYR A 110 19.51 40.12 3.53
CA TYR A 110 19.76 38.84 2.90
C TYR A 110 19.12 38.76 1.50
N GLU A 111 19.89 38.27 0.52
CA GLU A 111 19.42 38.00 -0.84
C GLU A 111 19.11 36.51 -0.97
N TYR A 112 17.87 36.15 -1.34
CA TYR A 112 17.45 34.76 -1.51
C TYR A 112 16.60 34.58 -2.77
N TYR A 113 16.48 33.33 -3.22
CA TYR A 113 15.73 32.94 -4.42
C TYR A 113 14.86 31.74 -4.12
N VAL A 114 13.63 31.77 -4.61
CA VAL A 114 12.61 30.72 -4.46
C VAL A 114 11.95 30.49 -5.81
N SER A 115 11.55 29.28 -6.10
CA SER A 115 10.69 28.98 -7.24
C SER A 115 9.23 29.19 -6.84
N ASP A 116 8.49 29.97 -7.61
CA ASP A 116 7.05 30.21 -7.46
C ASP A 116 6.22 28.93 -7.61
N ALA A 117 6.74 27.97 -8.38
CA ALA A 117 6.12 26.65 -8.60
C ALA A 117 6.43 25.62 -7.48
N SER A 118 7.20 25.98 -6.43
CA SER A 118 7.61 25.05 -5.37
C SER A 118 6.86 25.27 -4.07
N PRO A 119 5.93 24.36 -3.66
CA PRO A 119 5.29 24.43 -2.35
C PRO A 119 6.29 24.33 -1.19
N LYS A 120 7.36 23.54 -1.35
CA LYS A 120 8.45 23.44 -0.37
C LYS A 120 9.26 24.73 -0.28
N GLY A 121 9.51 25.38 -1.43
CA GLY A 121 10.19 26.67 -1.49
C GLY A 121 9.43 27.74 -0.71
N TYR A 122 8.11 27.81 -0.91
CA TYR A 122 7.24 28.72 -0.16
C TYR A 122 7.31 28.44 1.36
N ALA A 123 7.23 27.18 1.77
CA ALA A 123 7.31 26.82 3.19
C ALA A 123 8.65 27.27 3.82
N ILE A 124 9.78 27.03 3.13
CA ILE A 124 11.10 27.43 3.61
C ILE A 124 11.21 28.97 3.66
N GLU A 125 10.64 29.66 2.70
CA GLU A 125 10.62 31.14 2.70
C GLU A 125 9.93 31.67 3.97
N GLN A 126 8.79 31.10 4.35
CA GLN A 126 8.10 31.50 5.58
C GLN A 126 8.95 31.15 6.82
N MET A 127 9.59 29.98 6.87
CA MET A 127 10.51 29.59 7.95
C MET A 127 11.71 30.55 8.01
N PHE A 128 12.27 30.94 6.87
CA PHE A 128 13.37 31.87 6.78
C PHE A 128 12.96 33.27 7.30
N LYS A 129 11.82 33.81 6.83
CA LYS A 129 11.27 35.08 7.32
C LYS A 129 11.00 35.03 8.82
N ALA A 130 10.44 33.96 9.34
CA ALA A 130 10.23 33.77 10.76
C ALA A 130 11.55 33.70 11.55
N SER A 131 12.61 33.14 10.98
CA SER A 131 13.94 33.05 11.61
C SER A 131 14.66 34.38 11.77
N LEU A 132 14.20 35.44 11.07
CA LEU A 132 14.71 36.80 11.16
C LEU A 132 14.02 37.61 12.26
N ILE A 133 12.93 37.12 12.85
CA ILE A 133 12.20 37.75 13.94
C ILE A 133 13.02 37.58 15.23
N PRO A 134 13.21 38.67 16.02
CA PRO A 134 13.94 38.59 17.30
C PRO A 134 13.31 37.55 18.24
N PRO A 135 14.14 36.84 19.05
CA PRO A 135 13.64 35.80 19.96
C PRO A 135 12.67 36.30 21.02
N ASP A 136 12.74 37.59 21.35
CA ASP A 136 11.89 38.22 22.36
C ASP A 136 10.49 38.61 21.88
N PHE A 137 10.20 38.38 20.59
CA PHE A 137 8.89 38.64 20.04
C PHE A 137 7.87 37.62 20.56
N LYS A 138 6.91 38.08 21.37
CA LYS A 138 5.85 37.23 21.93
C LYS A 138 4.88 36.83 20.78
N ILE A 139 4.96 35.58 20.34
CA ILE A 139 3.99 34.99 19.45
C ILE A 139 2.76 34.62 20.27
N GLY A 140 1.57 35.13 19.91
CA GLY A 140 0.29 34.84 20.56
C GLY A 140 -0.21 33.41 20.30
N ALA A 141 0.68 32.39 20.30
CA ALA A 141 0.38 30.99 20.04
C ALA A 141 0.91 30.10 21.19
N GLN A 142 0.05 29.19 21.66
CA GLN A 142 0.42 28.20 22.67
C GLN A 142 0.71 26.86 22.00
N LYS A 143 1.95 26.37 22.11
CA LYS A 143 2.31 25.04 21.63
C LYS A 143 1.80 23.96 22.60
N LYS A 144 0.97 23.02 22.09
CA LYS A 144 0.63 21.77 22.77
C LYS A 144 1.31 20.65 22.03
N GLU A 145 2.20 19.95 22.70
CA GLU A 145 2.88 18.78 22.10
C GLU A 145 2.03 17.53 22.31
N ILE A 146 1.78 16.81 21.24
CA ILE A 146 1.15 15.49 21.24
C ILE A 146 2.25 14.49 20.92
N GLN A 147 2.36 13.45 21.73
CA GLN A 147 3.27 12.33 21.43
C GLN A 147 2.71 11.56 20.25
N GLY A 148 3.40 11.59 19.13
CA GLY A 148 3.10 10.83 17.93
C GLY A 148 4.19 9.84 17.60
N THR A 149 3.84 8.63 17.18
CA THR A 149 4.81 7.67 16.65
C THR A 149 5.08 8.00 15.18
N ALA A 150 6.33 8.23 14.83
CA ALA A 150 6.70 8.45 13.44
C ALA A 150 6.57 7.12 12.67
N ILE A 151 5.55 7.03 11.83
CA ILE A 151 5.34 5.87 10.95
C ILE A 151 6.23 6.06 9.71
N ARG A 152 7.16 5.12 9.48
CA ARG A 152 7.93 5.10 8.23
C ARG A 152 7.00 4.84 7.06
N TYR A 153 7.24 5.48 5.91
CA TYR A 153 6.43 5.21 4.71
C TYR A 153 6.40 3.73 4.35
N LEU A 154 7.49 3.01 4.60
CA LEU A 154 7.57 1.57 4.38
C LEU A 154 6.61 0.77 5.29
N ASP A 155 6.48 1.18 6.58
CA ASP A 155 5.54 0.54 7.51
C ASP A 155 4.09 0.75 7.05
N TRP A 156 3.78 1.96 6.56
CA TRP A 156 2.46 2.29 6.04
C TRP A 156 2.13 1.55 4.73
N LEU A 157 3.14 1.37 3.85
CA LEU A 157 3.02 0.75 2.54
C LEU A 157 2.92 -0.78 2.63
N PHE A 158 3.63 -1.39 3.58
CA PHE A 158 3.77 -2.84 3.69
C PHE A 158 2.44 -3.61 3.73
N PRO A 159 1.48 -3.29 4.61
CA PRO A 159 0.17 -3.96 4.59
C PRO A 159 -0.57 -3.75 3.26
N GLY A 160 -0.36 -2.63 2.59
CA GLY A 160 -0.88 -2.36 1.25
C GLY A 160 -0.38 -3.34 0.19
N ILE A 161 0.93 -3.60 0.18
CA ILE A 161 1.55 -4.56 -0.74
C ILE A 161 1.05 -5.97 -0.49
N LEU A 162 0.91 -6.38 0.77
CA LEU A 162 0.39 -7.70 1.13
C LEU A 162 -1.06 -7.88 0.68
N ALA A 163 -1.91 -6.91 0.98
CA ALA A 163 -3.32 -6.95 0.59
C ALA A 163 -3.51 -6.88 -0.93
N MET A 164 -2.70 -6.10 -1.64
CA MET A 164 -2.66 -6.05 -3.11
C MET A 164 -2.26 -7.42 -3.70
N ASN A 165 -1.19 -8.02 -3.20
CA ASN A 165 -0.77 -9.36 -3.64
C ASN A 165 -1.87 -10.40 -3.39
N MET A 166 -2.53 -10.33 -2.23
CA MET A 166 -3.69 -11.15 -1.89
C MET A 166 -4.84 -10.93 -2.89
N MET A 167 -5.17 -9.69 -3.22
CA MET A 167 -6.21 -9.33 -4.18
C MET A 167 -5.94 -9.92 -5.57
N PHE A 168 -4.78 -9.66 -6.15
CA PHE A 168 -4.42 -10.21 -7.45
C PHE A 168 -4.44 -11.74 -7.41
N SER A 169 -3.83 -12.32 -6.39
CA SER A 169 -3.78 -13.76 -6.22
C SER A 169 -5.18 -14.38 -6.05
N ALA A 170 -6.12 -13.75 -5.33
CA ALA A 170 -7.49 -14.22 -5.19
C ALA A 170 -8.25 -14.16 -6.52
N LEU A 171 -8.24 -13.00 -7.18
CA LEU A 171 -9.02 -12.76 -8.39
C LEU A 171 -8.54 -13.62 -9.56
N TRP A 172 -7.22 -13.68 -9.81
CA TRP A 172 -6.68 -14.54 -10.89
C TRP A 172 -6.74 -16.03 -10.53
N GLY A 173 -6.43 -16.38 -9.28
CA GLY A 173 -6.39 -17.78 -8.87
C GLY A 173 -7.75 -18.47 -8.79
N VAL A 174 -8.84 -17.70 -8.73
CA VAL A 174 -10.20 -18.23 -8.81
C VAL A 174 -10.89 -17.73 -10.08
N GLY A 175 -10.94 -16.43 -10.29
CA GLY A 175 -11.66 -15.81 -11.40
C GLY A 175 -11.20 -16.33 -12.76
N TYR A 176 -9.93 -16.15 -13.07
CA TYR A 176 -9.35 -16.62 -14.34
C TYR A 176 -9.27 -18.15 -14.45
N VAL A 177 -8.86 -18.84 -13.36
CA VAL A 177 -8.63 -20.29 -13.41
C VAL A 177 -9.93 -21.07 -13.68
N VAL A 178 -11.05 -20.68 -13.08
CA VAL A 178 -12.35 -21.35 -13.33
C VAL A 178 -12.78 -21.16 -14.78
N VAL A 179 -12.57 -19.99 -15.36
CA VAL A 179 -12.88 -19.72 -16.78
C VAL A 179 -11.96 -20.54 -17.71
N ARG A 180 -10.66 -20.58 -17.43
CA ARG A 180 -9.69 -21.44 -18.14
C ARG A 180 -10.10 -22.92 -18.08
N TYR A 181 -10.54 -23.41 -16.93
CA TYR A 181 -11.03 -24.78 -16.77
C TYR A 181 -12.30 -25.05 -17.58
N ARG A 182 -13.18 -24.04 -17.68
CA ARG A 182 -14.39 -24.14 -18.50
C ARG A 182 -14.01 -24.24 -19.98
N LYS A 183 -13.14 -23.35 -20.47
CA LYS A 183 -12.66 -23.34 -21.88
C LYS A 183 -11.96 -24.65 -22.24
N ASN A 184 -11.10 -25.17 -21.40
CA ASN A 184 -10.33 -26.41 -21.63
C ASN A 184 -11.14 -27.70 -21.37
N GLY A 185 -12.45 -27.59 -21.13
CA GLY A 185 -13.33 -28.75 -20.94
C GLY A 185 -13.10 -29.52 -19.61
N VAL A 186 -12.26 -29.00 -18.70
CA VAL A 186 -12.02 -29.62 -17.39
C VAL A 186 -13.32 -29.67 -16.59
N LEU A 187 -14.12 -28.59 -16.58
CA LEU A 187 -15.41 -28.55 -15.88
C LEU A 187 -16.40 -29.57 -16.46
N LYS A 188 -16.41 -29.79 -17.77
CA LYS A 188 -17.25 -30.82 -18.40
C LYS A 188 -16.87 -32.23 -17.92
N ARG A 189 -15.56 -32.51 -17.79
CA ARG A 189 -15.05 -33.79 -17.26
C ARG A 189 -15.36 -33.95 -15.79
N LEU A 190 -15.27 -32.89 -14.98
CA LEU A 190 -15.65 -32.92 -13.58
C LEU A 190 -17.17 -33.15 -13.40
N LYS A 191 -18.00 -32.62 -14.28
CA LYS A 191 -19.46 -32.81 -14.23
C LYS A 191 -19.89 -34.27 -14.35
N VAL A 192 -19.18 -35.11 -15.09
CA VAL A 192 -19.51 -36.55 -15.21
C VAL A 192 -19.01 -37.38 -14.02
N THR A 193 -18.27 -36.77 -13.12
CA THR A 193 -17.93 -37.39 -11.84
C THR A 193 -19.05 -37.14 -10.83
N PRO A 194 -19.12 -37.89 -9.72
CA PRO A 194 -20.14 -37.67 -8.68
C PRO A 194 -19.86 -36.40 -7.82
N LEU A 195 -19.08 -35.43 -8.33
CA LEU A 195 -18.74 -34.17 -7.67
C LEU A 195 -19.88 -33.15 -7.86
N ASN A 196 -20.37 -32.57 -6.77
CA ASN A 196 -21.37 -31.51 -6.81
C ASN A 196 -20.70 -30.14 -7.05
N ALA A 197 -21.43 -29.21 -7.67
CA ALA A 197 -20.97 -27.82 -7.88
C ALA A 197 -20.54 -27.14 -6.58
N PHE A 198 -21.31 -27.31 -5.52
CA PHE A 198 -20.99 -26.77 -4.22
C PHE A 198 -19.68 -27.35 -3.64
N GLU A 199 -19.47 -28.69 -3.76
CA GLU A 199 -18.23 -29.35 -3.33
C GLU A 199 -17.03 -28.79 -4.12
N TYR A 200 -17.19 -28.59 -5.42
CA TYR A 200 -16.15 -28.02 -6.29
C TYR A 200 -15.81 -26.57 -5.89
N LEU A 201 -16.82 -25.69 -5.81
CA LEU A 201 -16.62 -24.27 -5.50
C LEU A 201 -16.04 -24.07 -4.11
N THR A 202 -16.52 -24.84 -3.12
CA THR A 202 -16.00 -24.77 -1.74
C THR A 202 -14.55 -25.26 -1.67
N ALA A 203 -14.22 -26.36 -2.36
CA ALA A 203 -12.83 -26.85 -2.40
C ALA A 203 -11.90 -25.84 -3.11
N GLN A 204 -12.37 -25.22 -4.19
CA GLN A 204 -11.65 -24.17 -4.92
C GLN A 204 -11.40 -22.94 -4.03
N ALA A 205 -12.44 -22.45 -3.34
CA ALA A 205 -12.34 -21.28 -2.47
C ALA A 205 -11.43 -21.55 -1.28
N LEU A 206 -11.64 -22.66 -0.55
CA LEU A 206 -10.84 -22.98 0.63
C LEU A 206 -9.37 -23.27 0.29
N SER A 207 -9.11 -23.95 -0.84
CA SER A 207 -7.74 -24.11 -1.32
C SER A 207 -7.09 -22.76 -1.60
N ARG A 208 -7.83 -21.81 -2.19
CA ARG A 208 -7.31 -20.48 -2.48
C ARG A 208 -7.04 -19.67 -1.22
N ILE A 209 -7.98 -19.66 -0.27
CA ILE A 209 -7.82 -18.99 1.02
C ILE A 209 -6.60 -19.54 1.76
N PHE A 210 -6.44 -20.86 1.79
CA PHE A 210 -5.26 -21.50 2.41
C PHE A 210 -3.97 -21.00 1.75
N LEU A 211 -3.89 -20.98 0.41
CA LEU A 211 -2.70 -20.52 -0.32
C LEU A 211 -2.43 -19.03 -0.09
N LEU A 212 -3.48 -18.20 -0.03
CA LEU A 212 -3.34 -16.77 0.26
C LEU A 212 -2.78 -16.53 1.66
N MET A 213 -3.31 -17.21 2.67
CA MET A 213 -2.82 -17.10 4.05
C MET A 213 -1.40 -17.64 4.19
N PHE A 214 -1.09 -18.77 3.54
CA PHE A 214 0.26 -19.30 3.50
C PHE A 214 1.25 -18.30 2.88
N THR A 215 0.93 -17.75 1.72
CA THR A 215 1.76 -16.74 1.05
C THR A 215 1.92 -15.49 1.92
N LEU A 216 0.84 -15.01 2.54
CA LEU A 216 0.86 -13.88 3.43
C LEU A 216 1.86 -14.07 4.58
N VAL A 217 1.76 -15.20 5.28
CA VAL A 217 2.63 -15.51 6.42
C VAL A 217 4.10 -15.60 5.99
N VAL A 218 4.39 -16.30 4.89
CA VAL A 218 5.78 -16.43 4.39
C VAL A 218 6.35 -15.09 3.98
N VAL A 219 5.60 -14.27 3.23
CA VAL A 219 6.05 -12.94 2.81
C VAL A 219 6.20 -12.01 4.03
N TRP A 220 5.24 -12.05 4.97
CA TRP A 220 5.33 -11.28 6.21
C TRP A 220 6.62 -11.59 6.96
N LEU A 221 6.84 -12.87 7.31
CA LEU A 221 8.01 -13.28 8.08
C LEU A 221 9.33 -12.93 7.37
N GLY A 222 9.40 -13.12 6.05
CA GLY A 222 10.57 -12.80 5.28
C GLY A 222 10.86 -11.30 5.20
N CYS A 223 9.84 -10.47 5.01
CA CYS A 223 10.00 -9.02 5.00
C CYS A 223 10.28 -8.48 6.40
N ASP A 224 9.64 -9.01 7.44
CA ASP A 224 9.82 -8.58 8.82
C ASP A 224 11.26 -8.87 9.31
N PHE A 225 11.81 -10.02 8.93
CA PHE A 225 13.21 -10.36 9.21
C PHE A 225 14.22 -9.35 8.66
N ILE A 226 13.92 -8.72 7.51
CA ILE A 226 14.83 -7.76 6.85
C ILE A 226 14.58 -6.33 7.34
N PHE A 227 13.32 -5.92 7.48
CA PHE A 227 12.93 -4.52 7.68
C PHE A 227 12.44 -4.21 9.09
N SER A 228 12.17 -5.21 9.92
CA SER A 228 11.69 -5.09 11.32
C SER A 228 10.49 -4.15 11.42
N PHE A 229 9.34 -4.61 10.97
CA PHE A 229 8.09 -3.85 10.99
C PHE A 229 7.53 -3.75 12.40
N THR A 230 7.05 -2.57 12.77
CA THR A 230 6.42 -2.36 14.07
C THR A 230 4.93 -2.65 13.98
N VAL A 231 4.45 -3.58 14.81
CA VAL A 231 3.03 -3.89 14.98
C VAL A 231 2.65 -3.55 16.43
N LEU A 232 1.80 -2.54 16.61
CA LEU A 232 1.35 -2.11 17.93
C LEU A 232 0.22 -2.98 18.47
N GLY A 233 -0.60 -3.53 17.58
CA GLY A 233 -1.74 -4.40 17.93
C GLY A 233 -1.41 -5.89 17.93
N SER A 234 -2.47 -6.71 17.91
CA SER A 234 -2.37 -8.17 17.95
C SER A 234 -2.12 -8.77 16.56
N TYR A 235 -1.11 -9.63 16.43
CA TYR A 235 -0.88 -10.43 15.22
C TYR A 235 -2.06 -11.38 14.91
N VAL A 236 -2.76 -11.87 15.94
CA VAL A 236 -3.94 -12.74 15.76
C VAL A 236 -5.06 -11.95 15.11
N ASP A 237 -5.30 -10.72 15.56
CA ASP A 237 -6.33 -9.85 14.99
C ASP A 237 -6.01 -9.49 13.53
N LEU A 238 -4.73 -9.20 13.22
CA LEU A 238 -4.27 -9.00 11.85
C LEU A 238 -4.55 -10.22 10.96
N MET A 239 -4.22 -11.42 11.44
CA MET A 239 -4.46 -12.66 10.68
C MET A 239 -5.95 -12.91 10.46
N LEU A 240 -6.80 -12.58 11.43
CA LEU A 240 -8.26 -12.68 11.29
C LEU A 240 -8.81 -11.73 10.22
N ILE A 241 -8.34 -10.48 10.18
CA ILE A 241 -8.74 -9.51 9.15
C ILE A 241 -8.27 -9.98 7.76
N PHE A 242 -7.03 -10.42 7.64
CA PHE A 242 -6.53 -10.95 6.37
C PHE A 242 -7.28 -12.23 5.94
N PHE A 243 -7.64 -13.10 6.87
CA PHE A 243 -8.45 -14.27 6.58
C PHE A 243 -9.84 -13.89 6.06
N LEU A 244 -10.54 -12.97 6.74
CA LEU A 244 -11.84 -12.49 6.31
C LEU A 244 -11.74 -11.76 4.95
N GLY A 245 -10.71 -10.94 4.77
CA GLY A 245 -10.41 -10.25 3.53
C GLY A 245 -10.11 -11.22 2.37
N SER A 246 -9.30 -12.25 2.62
CA SER A 246 -9.01 -13.29 1.62
C SER A 246 -10.27 -14.04 1.19
N THR A 247 -11.17 -14.27 2.14
CA THR A 247 -12.46 -14.92 1.88
C THR A 247 -13.35 -14.03 1.01
N SER A 248 -13.44 -12.73 1.33
CA SER A 248 -14.22 -11.75 0.55
C SER A 248 -13.69 -11.59 -0.88
N LEU A 249 -12.38 -11.44 -1.04
CA LEU A 249 -11.74 -11.31 -2.35
C LEU A 249 -11.87 -12.60 -3.19
N THR A 250 -11.76 -13.77 -2.56
CA THR A 250 -11.99 -15.07 -3.22
C THR A 250 -13.44 -15.21 -3.68
N ALA A 251 -14.39 -14.80 -2.84
CA ALA A 251 -15.81 -14.78 -3.17
C ALA A 251 -16.12 -13.85 -4.35
N LEU A 252 -15.51 -12.65 -4.38
CA LEU A 252 -15.59 -11.75 -5.53
C LEU A 252 -15.03 -12.41 -6.80
N GLY A 253 -13.89 -13.10 -6.71
CA GLY A 253 -13.32 -13.89 -7.81
C GLY A 253 -14.29 -14.95 -8.34
N LEU A 254 -15.05 -15.63 -7.47
CA LEU A 254 -16.07 -16.58 -7.87
C LEU A 254 -17.24 -15.94 -8.63
N VAL A 255 -17.67 -14.73 -8.22
CA VAL A 255 -18.71 -13.98 -8.96
C VAL A 255 -18.25 -13.71 -10.39
N LEU A 256 -17.02 -13.20 -10.54
CA LEU A 256 -16.45 -12.88 -11.85
C LEU A 256 -16.27 -14.11 -12.75
N ALA A 257 -15.96 -15.27 -12.15
CA ALA A 257 -15.81 -16.55 -12.83
C ALA A 257 -17.13 -17.21 -13.21
N SER A 258 -18.25 -16.83 -12.58
CA SER A 258 -19.52 -17.58 -12.63
C SER A 258 -20.06 -17.76 -14.04
N ARG A 259 -19.94 -16.77 -14.93
CA ARG A 259 -20.45 -16.77 -16.30
C ARG A 259 -19.39 -16.55 -17.39
N GLY A 260 -18.12 -16.34 -17.04
CA GLY A 260 -17.05 -16.09 -18.01
C GLY A 260 -16.84 -17.30 -18.95
N THR A 261 -16.81 -17.05 -20.26
CA THR A 261 -16.55 -18.08 -21.30
C THR A 261 -15.26 -17.77 -22.06
N SER A 262 -14.87 -16.52 -22.19
CA SER A 262 -13.63 -16.05 -22.81
C SER A 262 -12.58 -15.69 -21.75
N GLU A 263 -11.36 -16.18 -21.93
CA GLU A 263 -10.22 -15.85 -21.08
C GLU A 263 -9.84 -14.37 -21.24
N GLU A 264 -9.88 -13.87 -22.48
CA GLU A 264 -9.52 -12.49 -22.82
C GLU A 264 -10.51 -11.51 -22.17
N PHE A 265 -11.82 -11.76 -22.30
CA PHE A 265 -12.84 -10.94 -21.65
C PHE A 265 -12.71 -10.97 -20.13
N THR A 266 -12.50 -12.17 -19.56
CA THR A 266 -12.33 -12.31 -18.10
C THR A 266 -11.10 -11.55 -17.61
N THR A 267 -9.97 -11.64 -18.31
CA THR A 267 -8.75 -10.88 -17.97
C THR A 267 -9.01 -9.38 -18.05
N GLY A 268 -9.75 -8.91 -19.06
CA GLY A 268 -10.16 -7.51 -19.17
C GLY A 268 -10.99 -7.05 -17.98
N VAL A 269 -12.00 -7.83 -17.58
CA VAL A 269 -12.85 -7.52 -16.41
C VAL A 269 -12.05 -7.54 -15.09
N LEU A 270 -11.18 -8.54 -14.92
CA LEU A 270 -10.32 -8.64 -13.75
C LEU A 270 -9.39 -7.42 -13.64
N ASN A 271 -8.78 -6.98 -14.74
CA ASN A 271 -7.97 -5.77 -14.76
C ASN A 271 -8.80 -4.52 -14.46
N PHE A 272 -9.97 -4.40 -15.12
CA PHE A 272 -10.87 -3.26 -14.94
C PHE A 272 -11.32 -3.07 -13.47
N ILE A 273 -11.46 -4.16 -12.72
CA ILE A 273 -11.83 -4.12 -11.30
C ILE A 273 -10.60 -3.93 -10.41
N SER A 274 -9.50 -4.63 -10.70
CA SER A 274 -8.33 -4.66 -9.81
C SER A 274 -7.56 -3.34 -9.77
N TRP A 275 -7.38 -2.67 -10.93
CA TRP A 275 -6.64 -1.42 -10.97
C TRP A 275 -7.34 -0.29 -10.18
N PRO A 276 -8.63 0.01 -10.40
CA PRO A 276 -9.32 0.98 -9.56
C PRO A 276 -9.34 0.58 -8.08
N MET A 277 -9.57 -0.71 -7.77
CA MET A 277 -9.56 -1.20 -6.40
C MET A 277 -8.20 -0.94 -5.73
N MET A 278 -7.08 -1.20 -6.41
CA MET A 278 -5.74 -0.97 -5.89
C MET A 278 -5.49 0.52 -5.59
N PHE A 279 -5.85 1.41 -6.52
CA PHE A 279 -5.62 2.85 -6.34
C PHE A 279 -6.56 3.47 -5.31
N LEU A 280 -7.85 3.16 -5.37
CA LEU A 280 -8.86 3.71 -4.47
C LEU A 280 -8.82 3.12 -3.06
N SER A 281 -8.18 1.97 -2.86
CA SER A 281 -8.03 1.39 -1.51
C SER A 281 -6.77 1.85 -0.76
N GLU A 282 -6.15 2.93 -1.20
CA GLU A 282 -4.97 3.51 -0.52
C GLU A 282 -3.75 2.57 -0.45
N VAL A 283 -3.55 1.70 -1.42
CA VAL A 283 -2.38 0.80 -1.41
C VAL A 283 -1.07 1.60 -1.44
N TRP A 284 -1.00 2.62 -2.31
CA TRP A 284 0.22 3.38 -2.62
C TRP A 284 0.29 4.77 -1.98
N PHE A 285 -0.85 5.39 -1.75
CA PHE A 285 -0.96 6.75 -1.21
C PHE A 285 -2.29 6.92 -0.48
N SER A 286 -2.32 7.83 0.48
CA SER A 286 -3.54 8.15 1.22
C SER A 286 -4.52 8.95 0.35
N LEU A 287 -5.81 8.68 0.51
CA LEU A 287 -6.91 9.49 -0.04
C LEU A 287 -7.31 10.66 0.88
N GLU A 288 -6.49 10.97 1.89
CA GLU A 288 -6.71 12.15 2.72
C GLU A 288 -6.68 13.40 1.85
N GLY A 289 -7.70 14.26 1.98
CA GLY A 289 -7.85 15.42 1.08
C GLY A 289 -8.55 15.15 -0.26
N ALA A 290 -8.79 13.88 -0.65
CA ALA A 290 -9.53 13.58 -1.86
C ALA A 290 -11.01 13.99 -1.76
N PRO A 291 -11.68 14.29 -2.90
CA PRO A 291 -13.12 14.60 -2.93
C PRO A 291 -13.97 13.49 -2.32
N GLN A 292 -15.11 13.87 -1.73
CA GLN A 292 -16.00 12.92 -1.03
C GLN A 292 -16.51 11.78 -1.91
N TRP A 293 -16.76 12.02 -3.19
CA TRP A 293 -17.21 10.99 -4.13
C TRP A 293 -16.13 9.91 -4.36
N VAL A 294 -14.83 10.28 -4.35
CA VAL A 294 -13.71 9.33 -4.45
C VAL A 294 -13.67 8.44 -3.21
N LYS A 295 -13.80 9.04 -2.01
CA LYS A 295 -13.85 8.30 -0.73
C LYS A 295 -15.07 7.37 -0.67
N ALA A 296 -16.22 7.80 -1.21
CA ALA A 296 -17.42 6.98 -1.29
C ALA A 296 -17.23 5.79 -2.26
N ALA A 297 -16.63 6.03 -3.44
CA ALA A 297 -16.31 4.97 -4.40
C ALA A 297 -15.32 3.94 -3.83
N ALA A 298 -14.32 4.39 -3.08
CA ALA A 298 -13.36 3.51 -2.41
C ALA A 298 -14.02 2.49 -1.47
N ARG A 299 -15.08 2.89 -0.76
CA ARG A 299 -15.81 2.01 0.19
C ARG A 299 -16.56 0.86 -0.46
N ILE A 300 -16.74 0.86 -1.78
CA ILE A 300 -17.37 -0.24 -2.52
C ILE A 300 -16.43 -1.46 -2.59
N PHE A 301 -15.13 -1.25 -2.42
CA PHE A 301 -14.13 -2.30 -2.60
C PHE A 301 -13.76 -2.99 -1.28
N PRO A 302 -13.74 -4.33 -1.24
CA PRO A 302 -13.34 -5.07 -0.04
C PRO A 302 -11.90 -4.75 0.40
N LEU A 303 -11.00 -4.45 -0.54
CA LEU A 303 -9.60 -4.11 -0.26
C LEU A 303 -9.47 -2.87 0.63
N THR A 304 -10.36 -1.87 0.48
CA THR A 304 -10.40 -0.67 1.33
C THR A 304 -10.64 -1.02 2.79
N HIS A 305 -11.62 -1.88 3.06
CA HIS A 305 -11.94 -2.29 4.43
C HIS A 305 -10.87 -3.16 5.05
N ILE A 306 -10.22 -4.02 4.24
CA ILE A 306 -9.05 -4.80 4.69
C ILE A 306 -7.95 -3.84 5.15
N LEU A 307 -7.55 -2.88 4.31
CA LEU A 307 -6.44 -1.98 4.60
C LEU A 307 -6.74 -1.02 5.75
N THR A 308 -7.97 -0.50 5.83
CA THR A 308 -8.38 0.34 6.94
C THR A 308 -8.27 -0.41 8.27
N ALA A 309 -8.78 -1.64 8.35
CA ALA A 309 -8.71 -2.45 9.56
C ALA A 309 -7.26 -2.84 9.91
N VAL A 310 -6.49 -3.32 8.92
CA VAL A 310 -5.10 -3.75 9.14
C VAL A 310 -4.23 -2.60 9.61
N ARG A 311 -4.36 -1.40 9.02
CA ARG A 311 -3.59 -0.23 9.44
C ARG A 311 -3.97 0.25 10.83
N LYS A 312 -5.24 0.29 11.20
CA LYS A 312 -5.67 0.60 12.57
C LYS A 312 -5.06 -0.35 13.60
N ILE A 313 -5.06 -1.67 13.32
CA ILE A 313 -4.46 -2.65 14.21
C ILE A 313 -2.94 -2.47 14.24
N MET A 314 -2.29 -2.35 13.09
CA MET A 314 -0.84 -2.32 12.98
C MET A 314 -0.23 -1.03 13.57
N HIS A 315 -0.83 0.13 13.29
CA HIS A 315 -0.23 1.43 13.62
C HIS A 315 -0.84 2.11 14.85
N ASP A 316 -2.13 1.86 15.12
CA ASP A 316 -2.84 2.50 16.23
C ASP A 316 -3.04 1.54 17.42
N GLY A 317 -2.66 0.25 17.27
CA GLY A 317 -2.85 -0.77 18.30
C GLY A 317 -4.32 -1.13 18.55
N ALA A 318 -5.21 -0.85 17.57
CA ALA A 318 -6.63 -1.12 17.67
C ALA A 318 -6.93 -2.62 17.85
N GLY A 319 -7.95 -2.94 18.65
CA GLY A 319 -8.48 -4.30 18.78
C GLY A 319 -9.61 -4.61 17.79
N LEU A 320 -10.10 -5.86 17.78
CA LEU A 320 -11.20 -6.28 16.88
C LEU A 320 -12.49 -5.44 17.06
N MET A 321 -12.76 -4.96 18.27
CA MET A 321 -13.94 -4.12 18.53
C MET A 321 -13.83 -2.76 17.83
N ASP A 322 -12.64 -2.18 17.75
CA ASP A 322 -12.40 -0.88 17.13
C ASP A 322 -12.51 -0.92 15.60
N VAL A 323 -12.38 -2.12 15.01
CA VAL A 323 -12.50 -2.40 13.57
C VAL A 323 -13.76 -3.21 13.24
N SER A 324 -14.73 -3.26 14.15
CA SER A 324 -15.98 -4.02 14.02
C SER A 324 -16.81 -3.62 12.79
N VAL A 325 -16.77 -2.34 12.40
CA VAL A 325 -17.44 -1.83 11.20
C VAL A 325 -16.85 -2.47 9.95
N GLU A 326 -15.53 -2.47 9.81
CA GLU A 326 -14.82 -3.06 8.68
C GLU A 326 -15.05 -4.58 8.62
N ILE A 327 -15.04 -5.26 9.77
CA ILE A 327 -15.36 -6.69 9.88
C ILE A 327 -16.78 -6.97 9.39
N THR A 328 -17.75 -6.18 9.84
CA THR A 328 -19.16 -6.34 9.46
C THR A 328 -19.34 -6.15 7.97
N ILE A 329 -18.76 -5.11 7.39
CA ILE A 329 -18.85 -4.84 5.95
C ILE A 329 -18.18 -5.97 5.15
N LEU A 330 -17.00 -6.43 5.53
CA LEU A 330 -16.32 -7.55 4.87
C LEU A 330 -17.12 -8.84 4.94
N ALA A 331 -17.76 -9.13 6.09
CA ALA A 331 -18.63 -10.30 6.26
C ALA A 331 -19.87 -10.20 5.35
N LEU A 332 -20.54 -9.03 5.31
CA LEU A 332 -21.68 -8.80 4.43
C LEU A 332 -21.30 -8.90 2.95
N MET A 333 -20.18 -8.29 2.54
CA MET A 333 -19.65 -8.44 1.18
C MET A 333 -19.37 -9.90 0.84
N THR A 334 -18.76 -10.63 1.75
CA THR A 334 -18.46 -12.06 1.57
C THR A 334 -19.73 -12.87 1.32
N LEU A 335 -20.76 -12.67 2.16
CA LEU A 335 -22.04 -13.35 2.02
C LEU A 335 -22.75 -12.99 0.70
N ALA A 336 -22.74 -11.71 0.33
CA ALA A 336 -23.31 -11.24 -0.92
C ALA A 336 -22.60 -11.87 -2.14
N PHE A 337 -21.25 -11.85 -2.14
CA PHE A 337 -20.49 -12.41 -3.25
C PHE A 337 -20.58 -13.94 -3.33
N LEU A 338 -20.59 -14.66 -2.21
CA LEU A 338 -20.81 -16.10 -2.20
C LEU A 338 -22.21 -16.47 -2.70
N GLY A 339 -23.23 -15.72 -2.25
CA GLY A 339 -24.61 -15.89 -2.72
C GLY A 339 -24.73 -15.67 -4.24
N LEU A 340 -24.23 -14.52 -4.73
CA LEU A 340 -24.22 -14.20 -6.16
C LEU A 340 -23.41 -15.22 -6.98
N GLY A 341 -22.21 -15.54 -6.52
CA GLY A 341 -21.33 -16.50 -7.19
C GLY A 341 -21.94 -17.89 -7.28
N GLY A 342 -22.57 -18.35 -6.19
CA GLY A 342 -23.26 -19.65 -6.15
C GLY A 342 -24.50 -19.70 -7.04
N LEU A 343 -25.34 -18.66 -7.02
CA LEU A 343 -26.54 -18.57 -7.86
C LEU A 343 -26.22 -18.46 -9.35
N MET A 344 -25.15 -17.74 -9.70
CA MET A 344 -24.77 -17.49 -11.08
C MET A 344 -23.89 -18.60 -11.69
N PHE A 345 -23.35 -19.51 -10.88
CA PHE A 345 -22.42 -20.53 -11.37
C PHE A 345 -23.10 -21.53 -12.32
N SER A 346 -22.46 -21.77 -13.45
CA SER A 346 -22.89 -22.76 -14.43
C SER A 346 -21.74 -23.65 -14.91
N TRP A 347 -22.00 -24.96 -14.99
CA TRP A 347 -21.07 -25.95 -15.54
C TRP A 347 -20.91 -25.85 -17.06
N ASN A 348 -21.92 -25.37 -17.76
CA ASN A 348 -22.18 -25.66 -19.20
C ASN A 348 -22.06 -24.45 -20.13
N LYS A 349 -21.62 -23.31 -19.70
CA LYS A 349 -21.52 -22.16 -20.62
C LYS A 349 -20.11 -21.89 -21.04
#